data_3707fc962825c131f30f37889b36c067
#
_entry.id   3707fc962825c131f30f37889b36c067
#
_cell.length_a   1.000
_cell.length_b   1.000
_cell.length_c   1.000
_cell.angle_alpha   90.00
_cell.angle_beta   90.00
_cell.angle_gamma   90.00
#
_symmetry.space_group_name_H-M   'P 1'
#
loop_
_entity.id
_entity.type
_entity.pdbx_description
1 polymer ?
#
loop_
_entity_poly.entity_id
_entity_poly.type
_entity_poly.pdbx_seq_one_letter_code
_entity_poly.pdbx_strand_id
1 'polypeptide(L)'
;LCVTGSIATDHLMTFAGKFADSLIEEQLDNLSVSFLVDDLQIRRGGVAANIAFSLGRLGLGPILVGAVGQDWTDYRSWLVRHGVDVVAVRESDTAHTARFTCTTDSDSNQIASFYPGAMSDAREIELGPIAERVGGLDLVVISPNDPEAMIRHTQECRDRSIPFAADPSQQLTFMDGESIRKLVDGAAYLFTNEYEAALIEQKTGWSAGDILDRVGTRVTTRSAKGSIIESKGADAIEVPVVSIGEVADPTGVGDAYRSGYLAGLAWGVSPERSA
;
A
#
# COMPACT_ATOMS: atom_id res chain seq x y z
N LEU A 1 -13.35 5.08 -9.09
CA LEU A 1 -12.16 4.39 -8.58
C LEU A 1 -12.19 4.35 -7.05
N CYS A 2 -12.02 3.18 -6.47
CA CYS A 2 -11.97 2.97 -5.02
C CYS A 2 -10.59 2.41 -4.64
N VAL A 3 -10.03 2.87 -3.52
CA VAL A 3 -8.74 2.38 -2.99
C VAL A 3 -8.97 1.89 -1.58
N THR A 4 -8.81 0.60 -1.34
CA THR A 4 -8.90 -0.01 -0.01
C THR A 4 -7.52 -0.42 0.48
N GLY A 5 -7.23 -0.13 1.75
CA GLY A 5 -5.94 -0.47 2.33
C GLY A 5 -5.61 0.34 3.59
N SER A 6 -4.34 0.36 3.93
CA SER A 6 -3.84 1.03 5.13
C SER A 6 -3.93 2.54 5.06
N ILE A 7 -4.29 3.11 6.21
CA ILE A 7 -4.20 4.53 6.55
C ILE A 7 -3.36 4.59 7.82
N ALA A 8 -2.22 5.25 7.80
CA ALA A 8 -1.27 5.24 8.91
C ALA A 8 -0.58 6.59 9.11
N THR A 9 0.11 6.74 10.22
CA THR A 9 1.06 7.83 10.46
C THR A 9 2.44 7.28 10.72
N ASP A 10 3.47 7.94 10.20
CA ASP A 10 4.86 7.59 10.40
C ASP A 10 5.49 8.59 11.37
N HIS A 11 5.98 8.09 12.49
CA HIS A 11 6.66 8.86 13.53
C HIS A 11 8.16 8.57 13.43
N LEU A 12 8.88 9.48 12.81
CA LEU A 12 10.30 9.35 12.53
C LEU A 12 11.08 10.21 13.52
N MET A 13 11.94 9.57 14.31
CA MET A 13 12.72 10.22 15.36
C MET A 13 14.21 10.11 15.07
N THR A 14 14.97 11.13 15.41
CA THR A 14 16.43 11.16 15.31
C THR A 14 17.04 11.15 16.70
N PHE A 15 17.97 10.22 16.92
CA PHE A 15 18.80 10.12 18.11
C PHE A 15 20.24 10.52 17.75
N ALA A 16 20.76 11.57 18.38
CA ALA A 16 22.11 12.09 18.09
C ALA A 16 23.25 11.16 18.55
N GLY A 17 22.97 10.23 19.46
CA GLY A 17 23.92 9.21 19.91
C GLY A 17 23.91 7.97 19.01
N LYS A 18 24.62 6.94 19.45
CA LYS A 18 24.64 5.61 18.85
C LYS A 18 23.91 4.61 19.74
N PHE A 19 23.07 3.76 19.17
CA PHE A 19 22.41 2.70 19.93
C PHE A 19 23.41 1.77 20.60
N ALA A 20 24.52 1.46 19.89
CA ALA A 20 25.58 0.62 20.41
C ALA A 20 26.19 1.12 21.74
N ASP A 21 26.28 2.44 21.93
CA ASP A 21 26.83 3.03 23.17
C ASP A 21 25.85 2.93 24.35
N SER A 22 24.58 2.67 24.07
CA SER A 22 23.51 2.55 25.07
C SER A 22 23.14 1.10 25.41
N LEU A 23 23.70 0.13 24.68
CA LEU A 23 23.46 -1.30 24.85
C LEU A 23 24.61 -1.94 25.59
N ILE A 24 24.33 -2.69 26.64
CA ILE A 24 25.33 -3.47 27.41
C ILE A 24 25.14 -4.94 26.99
N GLU A 25 26.14 -5.50 26.31
CA GLU A 25 26.05 -6.83 25.71
C GLU A 25 25.68 -7.93 26.74
N GLU A 26 26.24 -7.83 27.97
CA GLU A 26 25.99 -8.80 29.03
C GLU A 26 24.61 -8.63 29.70
N GLN A 27 23.83 -7.60 29.34
CA GLN A 27 22.51 -7.29 29.93
C GLN A 27 21.38 -7.32 28.91
N LEU A 28 21.59 -7.88 27.74
CA LEU A 28 20.54 -7.94 26.69
C LEU A 28 19.29 -8.72 27.11
N ASP A 29 19.44 -9.69 28.02
CA ASP A 29 18.31 -10.47 28.57
C ASP A 29 17.36 -9.65 29.47
N ASN A 30 17.82 -8.50 29.97
CA ASN A 30 17.05 -7.59 30.84
C ASN A 30 17.17 -6.15 30.36
N LEU A 31 16.92 -5.95 29.08
CA LEU A 31 17.08 -4.66 28.43
C LEU A 31 16.03 -3.63 28.89
N SER A 32 16.50 -2.51 29.42
CA SER A 32 15.69 -1.31 29.70
C SER A 32 16.46 -0.08 29.21
N VAL A 33 16.15 0.37 27.99
CA VAL A 33 16.85 1.50 27.35
C VAL A 33 15.86 2.59 27.01
N SER A 34 16.27 3.83 27.25
CA SER A 34 15.52 5.05 26.86
C SER A 34 16.43 5.96 26.06
N PHE A 35 15.94 6.44 24.93
CA PHE A 35 16.66 7.39 24.09
C PHE A 35 16.01 8.77 24.19
N LEU A 36 16.82 9.79 24.46
CA LEU A 36 16.39 11.17 24.28
C LEU A 36 16.56 11.52 22.80
N VAL A 37 15.45 11.77 22.12
CA VAL A 37 15.45 12.09 20.69
C VAL A 37 15.43 13.60 20.49
N ASP A 38 16.15 14.08 19.46
CA ASP A 38 16.31 15.50 19.18
C ASP A 38 15.26 16.04 18.21
N ASP A 39 14.69 15.17 17.37
CA ASP A 39 13.68 15.53 16.36
C ASP A 39 12.58 14.48 16.29
N LEU A 40 11.37 14.93 16.01
CA LEU A 40 10.22 14.11 15.73
C LEU A 40 9.48 14.66 14.51
N GLN A 41 9.50 13.90 13.44
CA GLN A 41 8.70 14.17 12.25
C GLN A 41 7.50 13.24 12.21
N ILE A 42 6.30 13.81 12.16
CA ILE A 42 5.07 13.05 11.96
C ILE A 42 4.65 13.22 10.51
N ARG A 43 4.68 12.11 9.76
CA ARG A 43 4.28 12.08 8.36
C ARG A 43 2.97 11.30 8.19
N ARG A 44 2.21 11.68 7.18
CA ARG A 44 1.04 10.94 6.75
C ARG A 44 1.50 9.78 5.89
N GLY A 45 0.99 8.58 6.16
CA GLY A 45 1.39 7.33 5.52
C GLY A 45 0.20 6.39 5.31
N GLY A 46 0.53 5.16 5.01
CA GLY A 46 -0.44 4.14 4.61
C GLY A 46 -0.62 4.09 3.09
N VAL A 47 -0.46 2.90 2.51
CA VAL A 47 -0.40 2.71 1.06
C VAL A 47 -1.66 3.21 0.37
N ALA A 48 -2.85 2.84 0.88
CA ALA A 48 -4.11 3.28 0.28
C ALA A 48 -4.30 4.80 0.38
N ALA A 49 -3.93 5.40 1.51
CA ALA A 49 -4.03 6.83 1.71
C ALA A 49 -3.07 7.61 0.79
N ASN A 50 -1.85 7.11 0.58
CA ASN A 50 -0.87 7.68 -0.35
C ASN A 50 -1.36 7.62 -1.80
N ILE A 51 -1.89 6.46 -2.21
CA ILE A 51 -2.47 6.28 -3.55
C ILE A 51 -3.67 7.21 -3.73
N ALA A 52 -4.61 7.22 -2.78
CA ALA A 52 -5.80 8.07 -2.85
C ALA A 52 -5.44 9.57 -2.88
N PHE A 53 -4.48 9.99 -2.05
CA PHE A 53 -3.99 11.37 -2.08
C PHE A 53 -3.44 11.75 -3.46
N SER A 54 -2.58 10.91 -4.03
CA SER A 54 -1.98 11.17 -5.34
C SER A 54 -3.03 11.24 -6.45
N LEU A 55 -4.01 10.32 -6.44
CA LEU A 55 -5.14 10.32 -7.38
C LEU A 55 -6.02 11.56 -7.22
N GLY A 56 -6.28 11.98 -5.98
CA GLY A 56 -7.00 13.22 -5.68
C GLY A 56 -6.27 14.46 -6.21
N ARG A 57 -4.95 14.51 -6.06
CA ARG A 57 -4.09 15.56 -6.65
C ARG A 57 -4.12 15.59 -8.18
N LEU A 58 -4.35 14.44 -8.79
CA LEU A 58 -4.51 14.29 -10.24
C LEU A 58 -5.98 14.55 -10.71
N GLY A 59 -6.88 14.92 -9.80
CA GLY A 59 -8.25 15.34 -10.10
C GLY A 59 -9.28 14.20 -10.28
N LEU A 60 -8.97 12.99 -9.80
CA LEU A 60 -9.80 11.80 -10.03
C LEU A 60 -10.84 11.52 -8.94
N GLY A 61 -10.80 12.19 -7.80
CA GLY A 61 -11.77 12.02 -6.73
C GLY A 61 -11.93 10.59 -6.21
N PRO A 62 -10.85 9.92 -5.80
CA PRO A 62 -10.92 8.51 -5.37
C PRO A 62 -11.69 8.37 -4.06
N ILE A 63 -12.36 7.20 -3.90
CA ILE A 63 -12.98 6.79 -2.63
C ILE A 63 -11.92 6.01 -1.85
N LEU A 64 -11.59 6.47 -0.65
CA LEU A 64 -10.69 5.78 0.27
C LEU A 64 -11.50 4.88 1.20
N VAL A 65 -11.07 3.62 1.32
CA VAL A 65 -11.66 2.61 2.21
C VAL A 65 -10.56 2.06 3.12
N GLY A 66 -10.79 2.12 4.40
CA GLY A 66 -9.87 1.64 5.42
C GLY A 66 -10.39 1.95 6.81
N ALA A 67 -9.62 1.63 7.83
CA ALA A 67 -10.01 1.91 9.20
C ALA A 67 -8.94 2.72 9.93
N VAL A 68 -9.38 3.60 10.81
CA VAL A 68 -8.58 4.56 11.56
C VAL A 68 -9.10 4.68 12.99
N GLY A 69 -8.33 5.30 13.88
CA GLY A 69 -8.81 5.71 15.20
C GLY A 69 -9.31 7.14 15.20
N GLN A 70 -9.77 7.62 16.37
CA GLN A 70 -10.25 8.99 16.57
C GLN A 70 -9.13 10.05 16.39
N ASP A 71 -7.88 9.62 16.34
CA ASP A 71 -6.69 10.46 16.21
C ASP A 71 -6.36 10.87 14.76
N TRP A 72 -7.28 10.72 13.80
CA TRP A 72 -7.03 11.01 12.39
C TRP A 72 -7.64 12.31 11.86
N THR A 73 -8.23 13.15 12.70
CA THR A 73 -8.98 14.35 12.30
C THR A 73 -8.20 15.29 11.35
N ASP A 74 -6.91 15.56 11.65
CA ASP A 74 -6.06 16.38 10.79
C ASP A 74 -5.75 15.70 9.46
N TYR A 75 -5.53 14.39 9.49
CA TYR A 75 -5.27 13.61 8.29
C TYR A 75 -6.52 13.56 7.38
N ARG A 76 -7.71 13.33 7.97
CA ARG A 76 -9.00 13.42 7.29
C ARG A 76 -9.17 14.74 6.57
N SER A 77 -8.98 15.84 7.31
CA SER A 77 -9.14 17.19 6.76
C SER A 77 -8.17 17.46 5.60
N TRP A 78 -6.96 16.92 5.69
CA TRP A 78 -5.96 17.04 4.63
C TRP A 78 -6.36 16.24 3.38
N LEU A 79 -6.81 14.98 3.51
CA LEU A 79 -7.27 14.16 2.40
C LEU A 79 -8.46 14.78 1.66
N VAL A 80 -9.46 15.25 2.42
CA VAL A 80 -10.66 15.92 1.85
C VAL A 80 -10.27 17.16 1.05
N ARG A 81 -9.37 18.02 1.56
CA ARG A 81 -8.87 19.19 0.82
C ARG A 81 -8.14 18.84 -0.47
N HIS A 82 -7.66 17.61 -0.61
CA HIS A 82 -6.97 17.13 -1.80
C HIS A 82 -7.86 16.23 -2.69
N GLY A 83 -9.19 16.30 -2.51
CA GLY A 83 -10.15 15.66 -3.40
C GLY A 83 -10.40 14.19 -3.13
N VAL A 84 -10.04 13.66 -1.96
CA VAL A 84 -10.31 12.27 -1.58
C VAL A 84 -11.67 12.17 -0.88
N ASP A 85 -12.55 11.27 -1.34
CA ASP A 85 -13.77 10.88 -0.64
C ASP A 85 -13.42 9.91 0.50
N VAL A 86 -13.61 10.34 1.74
CA VAL A 86 -13.28 9.59 2.95
C VAL A 86 -14.52 9.08 3.71
N VAL A 87 -15.71 9.16 3.09
CA VAL A 87 -16.97 8.77 3.75
C VAL A 87 -17.00 7.27 4.09
N ALA A 88 -16.25 6.46 3.35
CA ALA A 88 -16.15 5.03 3.57
C ALA A 88 -14.99 4.61 4.52
N VAL A 89 -14.31 5.57 5.13
CA VAL A 89 -13.31 5.28 6.16
C VAL A 89 -14.01 5.04 7.48
N ARG A 90 -13.77 3.86 8.07
CA ARG A 90 -14.33 3.46 9.36
C ARG A 90 -13.49 4.04 10.49
N GLU A 91 -14.12 4.69 11.44
CA GLU A 91 -13.47 5.19 12.64
C GLU A 91 -13.71 4.22 13.80
N SER A 92 -12.63 3.72 14.41
CA SER A 92 -12.66 2.80 15.55
C SER A 92 -12.90 3.56 16.84
N ASP A 93 -13.79 3.03 17.69
CA ASP A 93 -14.04 3.58 19.02
C ASP A 93 -13.00 3.15 20.05
N THR A 94 -12.20 2.13 19.76
CA THR A 94 -11.34 1.44 20.73
C THR A 94 -9.85 1.44 20.38
N ALA A 95 -9.50 1.69 19.15
CA ALA A 95 -8.10 1.64 18.67
C ALA A 95 -7.68 2.97 18.06
N HIS A 96 -6.38 3.25 18.12
CA HIS A 96 -5.78 4.38 17.40
C HIS A 96 -5.52 4.03 15.94
N THR A 97 -5.30 5.05 15.12
CA THR A 97 -4.83 4.89 13.74
C THR A 97 -3.50 4.12 13.71
N ALA A 98 -3.31 3.29 12.70
CA ALA A 98 -2.06 2.55 12.51
C ALA A 98 -0.86 3.48 12.50
N ARG A 99 0.25 3.02 13.09
CA ARG A 99 1.43 3.86 13.31
C ARG A 99 2.71 3.09 13.08
N PHE A 100 3.56 3.64 12.23
CA PHE A 100 4.96 3.25 12.14
C PHE A 100 5.78 4.20 13.01
N THR A 101 6.60 3.66 13.89
CA THR A 101 7.51 4.43 14.73
C THR A 101 8.92 3.96 14.44
N CYS A 102 9.82 4.89 14.11
CA CYS A 102 11.21 4.57 13.80
C CYS A 102 12.13 5.60 14.45
N THR A 103 13.09 5.13 15.21
CA THR A 103 14.19 5.95 15.71
C THR A 103 15.45 5.60 14.96
N THR A 104 16.13 6.60 14.39
CA THR A 104 17.38 6.45 13.64
C THR A 104 18.51 7.10 14.43
N ASP A 105 19.61 6.38 14.64
CA ASP A 105 20.80 6.87 15.32
C ASP A 105 21.79 7.59 14.37
N SER A 106 22.89 8.12 14.93
CA SER A 106 23.90 8.86 14.16
C SER A 106 24.64 8.00 13.12
N ASP A 107 24.63 6.68 13.25
CA ASP A 107 25.24 5.74 12.31
C ASP A 107 24.21 5.17 11.31
N SER A 108 23.00 5.74 11.27
CA SER A 108 21.88 5.30 10.42
C SER A 108 21.30 3.93 10.78
N ASN A 109 21.58 3.39 11.99
CA ASN A 109 20.88 2.24 12.50
C ASN A 109 19.45 2.62 12.89
N GLN A 110 18.52 1.69 12.78
CA GLN A 110 17.11 1.94 13.03
C GLN A 110 16.52 0.94 14.02
N ILE A 111 15.77 1.48 14.98
CA ILE A 111 14.86 0.69 15.83
C ILE A 111 13.44 1.10 15.44
N ALA A 112 12.69 0.16 14.89
CA ALA A 112 11.36 0.42 14.37
C ALA A 112 10.32 -0.52 14.95
N SER A 113 9.08 -0.01 15.04
CA SER A 113 7.90 -0.79 15.42
C SER A 113 6.70 -0.34 14.58
N PHE A 114 5.80 -1.29 14.32
CA PHE A 114 4.54 -1.02 13.64
C PHE A 114 3.37 -1.43 14.56
N TYR A 115 2.51 -0.47 14.84
CA TYR A 115 1.25 -0.67 15.52
C TYR A 115 0.12 -0.70 14.49
N PRO A 116 -0.54 -1.85 14.26
CA PRO A 116 -1.61 -1.95 13.26
C PRO A 116 -2.89 -1.23 13.68
N GLY A 117 -3.13 -1.06 14.97
CA GLY A 117 -4.27 -0.31 15.51
C GLY A 117 -5.60 -0.72 14.91
N ALA A 118 -6.35 0.26 14.44
CA ALA A 118 -7.67 0.09 13.87
C ALA A 118 -7.70 -0.66 12.52
N MET A 119 -6.56 -1.04 11.92
CA MET A 119 -6.54 -1.71 10.61
C MET A 119 -7.43 -2.95 10.55
N SER A 120 -7.54 -3.71 11.64
CA SER A 120 -8.39 -4.90 11.71
C SER A 120 -9.88 -4.61 11.53
N ASP A 121 -10.33 -3.39 11.86
CA ASP A 121 -11.74 -3.00 11.72
C ASP A 121 -12.14 -2.85 10.24
N ALA A 122 -11.16 -2.80 9.32
CA ALA A 122 -11.41 -2.81 7.89
C ALA A 122 -12.12 -4.10 7.41
N ARG A 123 -12.03 -5.19 8.18
CA ARG A 123 -12.77 -6.45 7.93
C ARG A 123 -14.28 -6.26 7.94
N GLU A 124 -14.78 -5.25 8.62
CA GLU A 124 -16.21 -4.99 8.76
C GLU A 124 -16.76 -4.04 7.69
N ILE A 125 -15.89 -3.50 6.84
CA ILE A 125 -16.31 -2.61 5.76
C ILE A 125 -16.79 -3.45 4.57
N GLU A 126 -17.97 -3.10 4.05
CA GLU A 126 -18.56 -3.71 2.86
C GLU A 126 -18.43 -2.76 1.66
N LEU A 127 -18.03 -3.31 0.51
CA LEU A 127 -17.92 -2.53 -0.73
C LEU A 127 -19.27 -2.30 -1.40
N GLY A 128 -20.26 -3.18 -1.16
CA GLY A 128 -21.58 -3.08 -1.75
C GLY A 128 -22.31 -1.76 -1.47
N PRO A 129 -22.49 -1.34 -0.21
CA PRO A 129 -23.10 -0.04 0.11
C PRO A 129 -22.33 1.14 -0.48
N ILE A 130 -21.00 1.02 -0.60
CA ILE A 130 -20.16 2.05 -1.21
C ILE A 130 -20.46 2.13 -2.71
N ALA A 131 -20.52 1.00 -3.40
CA ALA A 131 -20.86 0.94 -4.83
C ALA A 131 -22.26 1.50 -5.09
N GLU A 132 -23.25 1.15 -4.27
CA GLU A 132 -24.61 1.66 -4.37
C GLU A 132 -24.68 3.17 -4.22
N ARG A 133 -23.95 3.74 -3.24
CA ARG A 133 -23.88 5.19 -3.00
C ARG A 133 -23.38 5.97 -4.20
N VAL A 134 -22.44 5.42 -4.97
CA VAL A 134 -21.82 6.14 -6.11
C VAL A 134 -22.29 5.67 -7.48
N GLY A 135 -23.23 4.72 -7.52
CA GLY A 135 -23.78 4.20 -8.77
C GLY A 135 -22.90 3.19 -9.51
N GLY A 136 -21.94 2.59 -8.80
CA GLY A 136 -21.01 1.57 -9.30
C GLY A 136 -19.53 1.89 -9.00
N LEU A 137 -18.69 0.89 -9.07
CA LEU A 137 -17.23 1.01 -8.93
C LEU A 137 -16.56 0.42 -10.18
N ASP A 138 -15.84 1.24 -10.93
CA ASP A 138 -15.16 0.81 -12.16
C ASP A 138 -13.92 -0.05 -11.86
N LEU A 139 -13.24 0.23 -10.75
CA LEU A 139 -12.05 -0.47 -10.29
C LEU A 139 -11.88 -0.28 -8.77
N VAL A 140 -11.57 -1.38 -8.08
CA VAL A 140 -11.15 -1.35 -6.67
C VAL A 140 -9.69 -1.76 -6.57
N VAL A 141 -8.86 -0.92 -5.97
CA VAL A 141 -7.45 -1.23 -5.67
C VAL A 141 -7.39 -1.86 -4.29
N ILE A 142 -6.96 -3.10 -4.21
CA ILE A 142 -6.77 -3.85 -2.96
C ILE A 142 -5.30 -3.71 -2.55
N SER A 143 -5.01 -2.68 -1.76
CA SER A 143 -3.67 -2.37 -1.24
C SER A 143 -3.41 -3.02 0.12
N PRO A 144 -2.16 -3.04 0.61
CA PRO A 144 -1.80 -3.61 1.90
C PRO A 144 -2.70 -3.12 3.04
N ASN A 145 -3.29 -4.08 3.73
CA ASN A 145 -4.19 -3.87 4.87
C ASN A 145 -4.11 -5.08 5.80
N ASP A 146 -5.04 -5.19 6.72
CA ASP A 146 -5.33 -6.44 7.39
C ASP A 146 -5.60 -7.54 6.37
N PRO A 147 -4.95 -8.73 6.47
CA PRO A 147 -5.07 -9.77 5.46
C PRO A 147 -6.49 -10.28 5.24
N GLU A 148 -7.30 -10.37 6.30
CA GLU A 148 -8.69 -10.81 6.19
C GLU A 148 -9.55 -9.77 5.47
N ALA A 149 -9.31 -8.48 5.73
CA ALA A 149 -9.96 -7.39 5.00
C ALA A 149 -9.60 -7.42 3.51
N MET A 150 -8.32 -7.65 3.17
CA MET A 150 -7.88 -7.76 1.78
C MET A 150 -8.59 -8.91 1.06
N ILE A 151 -8.64 -10.10 1.67
CA ILE A 151 -9.31 -11.29 1.08
C ILE A 151 -10.81 -11.04 0.95
N ARG A 152 -11.45 -10.47 1.98
CA ARG A 152 -12.88 -10.17 1.96
C ARG A 152 -13.24 -9.19 0.86
N HIS A 153 -12.53 -8.07 0.74
CA HIS A 153 -12.79 -7.08 -0.31
C HIS A 153 -12.53 -7.66 -1.71
N THR A 154 -11.51 -8.50 -1.86
CA THR A 154 -11.25 -9.20 -3.12
C THR A 154 -12.40 -10.15 -3.48
N GLN A 155 -12.90 -10.93 -2.51
CA GLN A 155 -14.03 -11.82 -2.74
C GLN A 155 -15.31 -11.05 -3.09
N GLU A 156 -15.57 -9.94 -2.39
CA GLU A 156 -16.73 -9.10 -2.68
C GLU A 156 -16.66 -8.47 -4.09
N CYS A 157 -15.47 -8.10 -4.56
CA CYS A 157 -15.27 -7.66 -5.93
C CYS A 157 -15.65 -8.75 -6.94
N ARG A 158 -15.25 -10.01 -6.70
CA ARG A 158 -15.63 -11.14 -7.56
C ARG A 158 -17.14 -11.38 -7.57
N ASP A 159 -17.75 -11.46 -6.37
CA ASP A 159 -19.17 -11.74 -6.20
C ASP A 159 -20.06 -10.69 -6.90
N ARG A 160 -19.57 -9.45 -6.95
CA ARG A 160 -20.27 -8.33 -7.58
C ARG A 160 -19.80 -8.02 -8.99
N SER A 161 -18.86 -8.80 -9.54
CA SER A 161 -18.26 -8.55 -10.85
C SER A 161 -17.64 -7.15 -10.99
N ILE A 162 -17.06 -6.64 -9.90
CA ILE A 162 -16.33 -5.38 -9.89
C ILE A 162 -14.87 -5.67 -10.23
N PRO A 163 -14.29 -5.05 -11.27
CA PRO A 163 -12.85 -5.18 -11.54
C PRO A 163 -12.01 -4.75 -10.35
N PHE A 164 -10.94 -5.50 -10.06
CA PHE A 164 -10.03 -5.12 -8.99
C PHE A 164 -8.56 -5.20 -9.41
N ALA A 165 -7.74 -4.39 -8.78
CA ALA A 165 -6.30 -4.43 -8.85
C ALA A 165 -5.75 -5.00 -7.54
N ALA A 166 -4.99 -6.08 -7.62
CA ALA A 166 -4.29 -6.65 -6.48
C ALA A 166 -2.93 -5.96 -6.31
N ASP A 167 -2.70 -5.40 -5.14
CA ASP A 167 -1.44 -4.79 -4.72
C ASP A 167 -1.05 -5.34 -3.34
N PRO A 168 -0.55 -6.59 -3.26
CA PRO A 168 -0.27 -7.23 -1.98
C PRO A 168 0.92 -6.63 -1.24
N SER A 169 1.93 -6.12 -1.95
CA SER A 169 3.11 -5.44 -1.43
C SER A 169 3.70 -6.18 -0.20
N GLN A 170 4.03 -5.48 0.90
CA GLN A 170 4.67 -6.05 2.10
C GLN A 170 3.84 -7.16 2.79
N GLN A 171 2.53 -7.26 2.57
CA GLN A 171 1.70 -8.31 3.16
C GLN A 171 2.07 -9.71 2.64
N LEU A 172 2.68 -9.81 1.47
CA LEU A 172 3.20 -11.08 0.95
C LEU A 172 4.15 -11.78 1.92
N THR A 173 4.87 -11.04 2.76
CA THR A 173 5.79 -11.62 3.74
C THR A 173 5.04 -12.44 4.79
N PHE A 174 3.86 -12.00 5.19
CA PHE A 174 3.07 -12.57 6.30
C PHE A 174 1.97 -13.53 5.82
N MET A 175 1.49 -13.40 4.58
CA MET A 175 0.44 -14.24 4.03
C MET A 175 0.98 -15.60 3.57
N ASP A 176 0.17 -16.64 3.73
CA ASP A 176 0.43 -17.96 3.13
C ASP A 176 0.06 -18.01 1.64
N GLY A 177 0.49 -19.09 0.96
CA GLY A 177 0.28 -19.23 -0.48
C GLY A 177 -1.19 -19.34 -0.88
N GLU A 178 -2.06 -19.91 -0.03
CA GLU A 178 -3.49 -20.01 -0.31
C GLU A 178 -4.16 -18.63 -0.26
N SER A 179 -3.84 -17.84 0.75
CA SER A 179 -4.31 -16.47 0.89
C SER A 179 -3.85 -15.57 -0.27
N ILE A 180 -2.59 -15.72 -0.70
CA ILE A 180 -2.05 -15.00 -1.85
C ILE A 180 -2.80 -15.41 -3.13
N ARG A 181 -3.08 -16.71 -3.35
CA ARG A 181 -3.88 -17.16 -4.49
C ARG A 181 -5.26 -16.51 -4.50
N LYS A 182 -5.94 -16.48 -3.35
CA LYS A 182 -7.25 -15.82 -3.22
C LYS A 182 -7.19 -14.33 -3.54
N LEU A 183 -6.10 -13.66 -3.22
CA LEU A 183 -5.93 -12.24 -3.47
C LEU A 183 -5.64 -11.92 -4.94
N VAL A 184 -4.86 -12.77 -5.62
CA VAL A 184 -4.35 -12.51 -6.97
C VAL A 184 -5.30 -13.02 -8.07
N ASP A 185 -5.93 -14.20 -7.86
CA ASP A 185 -6.72 -14.86 -8.88
C ASP A 185 -7.91 -14.00 -9.36
N GLY A 186 -8.01 -13.78 -10.67
CA GLY A 186 -9.05 -12.96 -11.29
C GLY A 186 -8.83 -11.44 -11.20
N ALA A 187 -7.67 -10.98 -10.70
CA ALA A 187 -7.34 -9.55 -10.69
C ALA A 187 -7.26 -8.99 -12.13
N ALA A 188 -7.89 -7.83 -12.37
CA ALA A 188 -7.72 -7.11 -13.62
C ALA A 188 -6.29 -6.59 -13.78
N TYR A 189 -5.70 -6.18 -12.66
CA TYR A 189 -4.30 -5.74 -12.57
C TYR A 189 -3.63 -6.38 -11.36
N LEU A 190 -2.36 -6.76 -11.52
CA LEU A 190 -1.48 -7.17 -10.42
C LEU A 190 -0.27 -6.25 -10.40
N PHE A 191 -0.09 -5.50 -9.32
CA PHE A 191 1.07 -4.65 -9.09
C PHE A 191 2.08 -5.35 -8.18
N THR A 192 3.34 -5.37 -8.60
CA THR A 192 4.46 -5.93 -7.83
C THR A 192 5.74 -5.17 -8.13
N ASN A 193 6.76 -5.33 -7.28
CA ASN A 193 8.15 -5.18 -7.66
C ASN A 193 8.75 -6.56 -8.00
N GLU A 194 10.04 -6.60 -8.43
CA GLU A 194 10.71 -7.88 -8.78
C GLU A 194 10.76 -8.87 -7.61
N TYR A 195 10.97 -8.39 -6.39
CA TYR A 195 11.00 -9.24 -5.18
C TYR A 195 9.61 -9.80 -4.84
N GLU A 196 8.60 -8.96 -4.89
CA GLU A 196 7.20 -9.34 -4.64
C GLU A 196 6.70 -10.37 -5.67
N ALA A 197 7.06 -10.18 -6.94
CA ALA A 197 6.75 -11.15 -8.00
C ALA A 197 7.36 -12.53 -7.71
N ALA A 198 8.64 -12.59 -7.37
CA ALA A 198 9.31 -13.83 -6.99
C ALA A 198 8.70 -14.46 -5.74
N LEU A 199 8.29 -13.66 -4.76
CA LEU A 199 7.66 -14.14 -3.53
C LEU A 199 6.28 -14.75 -3.79
N ILE A 200 5.49 -14.18 -4.71
CA ILE A 200 4.22 -14.76 -5.15
C ILE A 200 4.48 -16.13 -5.79
N GLU A 201 5.41 -16.23 -6.73
CA GLU A 201 5.77 -17.51 -7.37
C GLU A 201 6.19 -18.56 -6.33
N GLN A 202 7.08 -18.19 -5.42
CA GLN A 202 7.58 -19.08 -4.36
C GLN A 202 6.47 -19.59 -3.44
N LYS A 203 5.61 -18.70 -2.96
CA LYS A 203 4.58 -19.04 -1.95
C LYS A 203 3.37 -19.74 -2.57
N THR A 204 3.00 -19.36 -3.78
CA THR A 204 1.83 -19.96 -4.44
C THR A 204 2.17 -21.24 -5.17
N GLY A 205 3.42 -21.44 -5.56
CA GLY A 205 3.84 -22.51 -6.46
C GLY A 205 3.40 -22.29 -7.93
N TRP A 206 2.88 -21.10 -8.25
CA TRP A 206 2.57 -20.70 -9.60
C TRP A 206 3.82 -20.23 -10.33
N SER A 207 4.00 -20.60 -11.57
CA SER A 207 4.99 -19.98 -12.46
C SER A 207 4.54 -18.57 -12.88
N ALA A 208 5.44 -17.78 -13.45
CA ALA A 208 5.11 -16.49 -14.05
C ALA A 208 3.99 -16.61 -15.10
N GLY A 209 4.01 -17.68 -15.90
CA GLY A 209 2.96 -17.99 -16.88
C GLY A 209 1.60 -18.32 -16.22
N ASP A 210 1.62 -19.11 -15.15
CA ASP A 210 0.40 -19.41 -14.39
C ASP A 210 -0.24 -18.15 -13.78
N ILE A 211 0.57 -17.18 -13.36
CA ILE A 211 0.09 -15.89 -12.84
C ILE A 211 -0.55 -15.10 -13.99
N LEU A 212 0.12 -14.98 -15.14
CA LEU A 212 -0.43 -14.28 -16.31
C LEU A 212 -1.72 -14.90 -16.85
N ASP A 213 -1.91 -16.21 -16.65
CA ASP A 213 -3.15 -16.89 -17.02
C ASP A 213 -4.33 -16.53 -16.10
N ARG A 214 -4.04 -15.98 -14.90
CA ARG A 214 -5.03 -15.68 -13.86
C ARG A 214 -5.33 -14.19 -13.69
N VAL A 215 -4.48 -13.33 -14.21
CA VAL A 215 -4.66 -11.87 -14.11
C VAL A 215 -4.81 -11.24 -15.49
N GLY A 216 -5.49 -10.10 -15.56
CA GLY A 216 -5.61 -9.38 -16.83
C GLY A 216 -4.29 -8.77 -17.27
N THR A 217 -3.64 -8.05 -16.40
CA THR A 217 -2.34 -7.38 -16.64
C THR A 217 -1.49 -7.45 -15.40
N ARG A 218 -0.23 -7.86 -15.55
CA ARG A 218 0.81 -7.76 -14.51
C ARG A 218 1.69 -6.54 -14.79
N VAL A 219 1.88 -5.70 -13.77
CA VAL A 219 2.75 -4.53 -13.81
C VAL A 219 3.84 -4.71 -12.76
N THR A 220 5.08 -4.90 -13.19
CA THR A 220 6.22 -5.13 -12.31
C THR A 220 7.19 -3.96 -12.38
N THR A 221 7.41 -3.27 -11.27
CA THR A 221 8.43 -2.22 -11.15
C THR A 221 9.81 -2.84 -10.91
N ARG A 222 10.84 -2.27 -11.56
CA ARG A 222 12.22 -2.81 -11.59
C ARG A 222 13.26 -1.76 -11.18
N SER A 223 12.91 -0.91 -10.22
CA SER A 223 13.77 0.17 -9.72
C SER A 223 14.33 1.03 -10.88
N ALA A 224 15.63 1.20 -10.97
CA ALA A 224 16.29 2.00 -12.01
C ALA A 224 16.10 1.46 -13.45
N LYS A 225 15.59 0.24 -13.61
CA LYS A 225 15.27 -0.33 -14.93
C LYS A 225 13.88 0.05 -15.44
N GLY A 226 13.10 0.79 -14.66
CA GLY A 226 11.73 1.16 -15.01
C GLY A 226 10.71 0.09 -14.64
N SER A 227 9.82 -0.26 -15.54
CA SER A 227 8.77 -1.24 -15.31
C SER A 227 8.54 -2.13 -16.54
N ILE A 228 7.88 -3.26 -16.32
CA ILE A 228 7.40 -4.15 -17.37
C ILE A 228 5.90 -4.38 -17.18
N ILE A 229 5.16 -4.34 -18.27
CA ILE A 229 3.72 -4.58 -18.33
C ILE A 229 3.50 -5.81 -19.20
N GLU A 230 2.84 -6.79 -18.64
CA GLU A 230 2.62 -8.09 -19.27
C GLU A 230 1.14 -8.45 -19.22
N SER A 231 0.61 -8.92 -20.34
CA SER A 231 -0.75 -9.42 -20.46
C SER A 231 -0.75 -10.72 -21.26
N LYS A 232 -1.68 -11.61 -20.97
CA LYS A 232 -1.79 -12.90 -21.67
C LYS A 232 -1.93 -12.70 -23.18
N GLY A 233 -1.05 -13.33 -23.95
CA GLY A 233 -1.12 -13.34 -25.41
C GLY A 233 -0.70 -12.03 -26.09
N ALA A 234 -0.09 -11.11 -25.36
CA ALA A 234 0.48 -9.88 -25.89
C ALA A 234 1.99 -9.84 -25.61
N ASP A 235 2.72 -9.06 -26.43
CA ASP A 235 4.12 -8.79 -26.18
C ASP A 235 4.28 -7.93 -24.92
N ALA A 236 5.31 -8.20 -24.14
CA ALA A 236 5.62 -7.42 -22.96
C ALA A 236 6.06 -6.00 -23.34
N ILE A 237 5.57 -5.01 -22.60
CA ILE A 237 5.92 -3.61 -22.79
C ILE A 237 6.91 -3.21 -21.71
N GLU A 238 8.14 -2.87 -22.09
CA GLU A 238 9.15 -2.33 -21.20
C GLU A 238 9.12 -0.82 -21.21
N VAL A 239 8.96 -0.20 -20.04
CA VAL A 239 8.93 1.25 -19.89
C VAL A 239 10.14 1.68 -19.06
N PRO A 240 11.08 2.45 -19.63
CA PRO A 240 12.26 2.89 -18.91
C PRO A 240 11.90 3.94 -17.85
N VAL A 241 12.74 4.05 -16.82
CA VAL A 241 12.57 5.11 -15.82
C VAL A 241 12.85 6.48 -16.47
N VAL A 242 12.03 7.46 -16.14
CA VAL A 242 12.33 8.86 -16.49
C VAL A 242 13.52 9.31 -15.67
N SER A 243 14.57 9.78 -16.33
CA SER A 243 15.75 10.30 -15.64
C SER A 243 15.35 11.52 -14.79
N ILE A 244 15.47 11.37 -13.50
CA ILE A 244 15.34 12.44 -12.52
C ILE A 244 16.71 12.70 -11.90
N GLY A 245 16.89 13.84 -11.31
CA GLY A 245 18.11 14.13 -10.54
C GLY A 245 18.28 13.21 -9.32
N GLU A 246 18.82 13.73 -8.27
CA GLU A 246 19.01 12.99 -7.02
C GLU A 246 17.67 12.58 -6.38
N VAL A 247 17.56 11.32 -5.95
CA VAL A 247 16.40 10.82 -5.21
C VAL A 247 16.58 11.20 -3.74
N ALA A 248 15.77 12.15 -3.27
CA ALA A 248 15.86 12.63 -1.89
C ALA A 248 15.26 11.62 -0.88
N ASP A 249 14.16 10.96 -1.22
CA ASP A 249 13.49 9.98 -0.36
C ASP A 249 12.80 8.92 -1.24
N PRO A 250 13.15 7.63 -1.13
CA PRO A 250 12.53 6.57 -1.90
C PRO A 250 11.19 6.10 -1.34
N THR A 251 10.77 6.59 -0.16
CA THR A 251 9.53 6.16 0.49
C THR A 251 8.31 6.58 -0.33
N GLY A 252 7.38 5.65 -0.54
CA GLY A 252 6.15 5.91 -1.30
C GLY A 252 6.32 6.01 -2.82
N VAL A 253 7.50 5.77 -3.37
CA VAL A 253 7.71 5.76 -4.85
C VAL A 253 6.82 4.70 -5.51
N GLY A 254 6.65 3.54 -4.89
CA GLY A 254 5.73 2.51 -5.36
C GLY A 254 4.28 3.00 -5.40
N ASP A 255 3.83 3.70 -4.35
CA ASP A 255 2.47 4.25 -4.27
C ASP A 255 2.26 5.34 -5.32
N ALA A 256 3.28 6.19 -5.53
CA ALA A 256 3.26 7.23 -6.57
C ALA A 256 3.18 6.61 -7.98
N TYR A 257 3.96 5.56 -8.25
CA TYR A 257 3.91 4.83 -9.52
C TYR A 257 2.52 4.24 -9.77
N ARG A 258 1.95 3.52 -8.78
CA ARG A 258 0.60 2.95 -8.87
C ARG A 258 -0.44 4.03 -9.15
N SER A 259 -0.31 5.17 -8.48
CA SER A 259 -1.24 6.30 -8.67
C SER A 259 -1.15 6.88 -10.08
N GLY A 260 0.05 7.06 -10.62
CA GLY A 260 0.27 7.53 -11.99
C GLY A 260 -0.31 6.56 -13.01
N TYR A 261 -0.03 5.27 -12.85
CA TYR A 261 -0.55 4.23 -13.72
C TYR A 261 -2.09 4.18 -13.71
N LEU A 262 -2.70 4.18 -12.53
CA LEU A 262 -4.15 4.18 -12.36
C LEU A 262 -4.81 5.45 -12.92
N ALA A 263 -4.16 6.60 -12.77
CA ALA A 263 -4.62 7.85 -13.36
C ALA A 263 -4.58 7.79 -14.89
N GLY A 264 -3.52 7.26 -15.46
CA GLY A 264 -3.41 7.05 -16.89
C GLY A 264 -4.53 6.15 -17.44
N LEU A 265 -4.84 5.05 -16.75
CA LEU A 265 -5.97 4.19 -17.09
C LEU A 265 -7.30 4.95 -17.06
N ALA A 266 -7.54 5.74 -16.00
CA ALA A 266 -8.78 6.53 -15.87
C ALA A 266 -8.93 7.60 -16.95
N TRP A 267 -7.82 8.14 -17.45
CA TRP A 267 -7.80 9.10 -18.57
C TRP A 267 -7.83 8.41 -19.94
N GLY A 268 -7.81 7.09 -20.00
CA GLY A 268 -7.85 6.33 -21.25
C GLY A 268 -6.55 6.40 -22.07
N VAL A 269 -5.41 6.69 -21.44
CA VAL A 269 -4.10 6.63 -22.13
C VAL A 269 -3.59 5.19 -22.19
N SER A 270 -2.66 4.91 -23.12
CA SER A 270 -2.12 3.56 -23.26
C SER A 270 -1.39 3.10 -22.00
N PRO A 271 -1.30 1.78 -21.73
CA PRO A 271 -0.55 1.24 -20.61
C PRO A 271 0.90 1.72 -20.55
N GLU A 272 1.56 1.82 -21.71
CA GLU A 272 2.92 2.33 -21.83
C GLU A 272 3.06 3.78 -21.33
N ARG A 273 2.09 4.64 -21.66
CA ARG A 273 2.10 6.05 -21.20
C ARG A 273 1.61 6.20 -19.77
N SER A 274 0.90 5.21 -19.25
CA SER A 274 0.44 5.19 -17.85
C SER A 274 1.56 4.81 -16.89
N ALA A 275 2.54 4.05 -17.35
CA ALA A 275 3.72 3.61 -16.63
C ALA A 275 4.88 4.59 -16.74
#